data_910930321eca41d23fa158186eaba13d
#
_entry.id   910930321eca41d23fa158186eaba13d
#
_cell.length_a   1.000
_cell.length_b   1.000
_cell.length_c   1.000
_cell.angle_alpha   90.00
_cell.angle_beta   90.00
_cell.angle_gamma   90.00
#
_symmetry.space_group_name_H-M   'P 1'
#
loop_
_entity.id
_entity.type
_entity.pdbx_description
1 polymer ?
#
loop_
_entity_poly.entity_id
_entity_poly.type
_entity_poly.pdbx_seq_one_letter_code
_entity_poly.pdbx_strand_id
1 'polypeptide(L)'
;EENPKEIIFYVANRGHHADIGGIVPGSMPPNSTELWQEGAAIESFKMISEGVFDEAGLIKHLYDDPASYPGCSGTRTLTENIADLKAAVASNQKGITLIRALIKEFTWPVVQLYMHAIQENAAQSVRDLLKQFAAKSEGGVLQATEYNDDGIPFELKITIDKDSGDAVFDFTGTGPEHSGNLNAPPTCSYSVIMVSDVNQFTTHILTDNIRPVLFAIDDGHGHPPQPRLSEAHQSGVSRQHNPDAFTGSRNSRMHHRNQSKNR
;
A
#
# COMPACT_ATOMS: atom_id res chain seq x y z
N GLU A 1 32.20 12.74 -2.06
CA GLU A 1 31.38 13.42 -3.11
C GLU A 1 30.22 12.51 -3.42
N GLU A 2 28.98 12.98 -3.19
CA GLU A 2 27.76 12.22 -3.51
C GLU A 2 27.68 12.02 -5.02
N ASN A 3 27.38 10.79 -5.44
CA ASN A 3 27.08 10.54 -6.84
C ASN A 3 25.75 11.25 -7.19
N PRO A 4 25.72 12.29 -8.02
CA PRO A 4 24.53 13.13 -8.25
C PRO A 4 23.39 12.37 -8.95
N LYS A 5 23.59 11.12 -9.29
CA LYS A 5 22.60 10.25 -9.96
C LYS A 5 22.02 9.17 -9.03
N GLU A 6 22.48 9.08 -7.78
CA GLU A 6 21.96 8.11 -6.83
C GLU A 6 20.72 8.67 -6.12
N ILE A 7 19.62 7.93 -6.21
CA ILE A 7 18.39 8.26 -5.47
C ILE A 7 18.52 7.66 -4.07
N ILE A 8 18.63 8.52 -3.06
CA ILE A 8 18.79 8.12 -1.65
C ILE A 8 17.45 8.10 -0.89
N PHE A 9 16.43 8.85 -1.35
CA PHE A 9 15.12 8.92 -0.72
C PHE A 9 13.99 9.05 -1.74
N TYR A 10 12.84 8.50 -1.37
CA TYR A 10 11.55 8.83 -1.95
C TYR A 10 10.68 9.48 -0.89
N VAL A 11 10.07 10.62 -1.23
CA VAL A 11 9.09 11.30 -0.38
C VAL A 11 7.71 11.08 -0.97
N ALA A 12 6.82 10.54 -0.17
CA ALA A 12 5.44 10.25 -0.58
C ALA A 12 4.46 10.77 0.46
N ASN A 13 3.27 11.10 0.00
CA ASN A 13 2.12 11.36 0.86
C ASN A 13 0.90 10.62 0.32
N ARG A 14 -0.15 10.56 1.12
CA ARG A 14 -1.45 10.03 0.72
C ARG A 14 -2.54 10.95 1.23
N GLY A 15 -3.49 11.25 0.36
CA GLY A 15 -4.74 11.93 0.68
C GLY A 15 -5.90 11.18 0.07
N HIS A 16 -7.10 11.35 0.61
CA HIS A 16 -8.33 10.85 0.03
C HIS A 16 -9.14 12.03 -0.50
N HIS A 17 -9.61 11.90 -1.74
CA HIS A 17 -10.55 12.86 -2.32
C HIS A 17 -11.97 12.58 -1.83
N ALA A 18 -12.76 13.63 -1.62
CA ALA A 18 -14.17 13.49 -1.26
C ALA A 18 -15.03 12.98 -2.43
N ASP A 19 -14.62 13.26 -3.67
CA ASP A 19 -15.29 12.84 -4.89
C ASP A 19 -14.29 12.79 -6.05
N ILE A 20 -14.37 11.76 -6.87
CA ILE A 20 -13.58 11.57 -8.08
C ILE A 20 -14.45 11.21 -9.30
N GLY A 21 -15.74 11.50 -9.23
CA GLY A 21 -16.71 11.17 -10.29
C GLY A 21 -17.39 9.82 -10.11
N GLY A 22 -17.76 9.20 -11.24
CA GLY A 22 -18.46 7.92 -11.23
C GLY A 22 -19.98 8.03 -11.12
N ILE A 23 -20.66 6.91 -10.82
CA ILE A 23 -22.10 6.79 -10.87
C ILE A 23 -22.83 7.43 -9.69
N VAL A 24 -22.15 7.63 -8.55
CA VAL A 24 -22.74 8.26 -7.36
C VAL A 24 -21.84 9.35 -6.80
N PRO A 25 -22.41 10.40 -6.15
CA PRO A 25 -21.64 11.37 -5.41
C PRO A 25 -20.84 10.70 -4.28
N GLY A 26 -19.60 11.18 -4.04
CA GLY A 26 -18.70 10.61 -3.05
C GLY A 26 -17.90 9.41 -3.56
N SER A 27 -18.11 8.98 -4.81
CA SER A 27 -17.31 7.97 -5.53
C SER A 27 -17.11 6.64 -4.77
N MET A 28 -18.11 6.23 -3.99
CA MET A 28 -18.11 4.94 -3.27
C MET A 28 -19.46 4.22 -3.47
N PRO A 29 -19.81 3.80 -4.69
CA PRO A 29 -21.03 3.06 -4.95
C PRO A 29 -20.92 1.64 -4.35
N PRO A 30 -21.82 1.24 -3.43
CA PRO A 30 -21.69 -0.05 -2.74
C PRO A 30 -21.90 -1.26 -3.66
N ASN A 31 -22.48 -1.05 -4.81
CA ASN A 31 -22.84 -2.09 -5.79
C ASN A 31 -22.09 -1.92 -7.13
N SER A 32 -20.96 -1.22 -7.15
CA SER A 32 -20.12 -1.19 -8.34
C SER A 32 -19.50 -2.55 -8.62
N THR A 33 -19.45 -2.90 -9.90
CA THR A 33 -18.85 -4.15 -10.40
C THR A 33 -17.69 -3.90 -11.36
N GLU A 34 -17.51 -2.63 -11.73
CA GLU A 34 -16.48 -2.18 -12.66
C GLU A 34 -15.82 -0.92 -12.12
N LEU A 35 -14.50 -0.81 -12.29
CA LEU A 35 -13.71 0.30 -11.74
C LEU A 35 -14.17 1.69 -12.22
N TRP A 36 -14.59 1.81 -13.49
CA TRP A 36 -15.06 3.07 -14.05
C TRP A 36 -16.35 3.61 -13.38
N GLN A 37 -17.13 2.73 -12.74
CA GLN A 37 -18.32 3.13 -11.97
C GLN A 37 -17.96 3.91 -10.71
N GLU A 38 -16.73 3.71 -10.19
CA GLU A 38 -16.23 4.37 -9.00
C GLU A 38 -15.58 5.75 -9.28
N GLY A 39 -15.36 6.08 -10.54
CA GLY A 39 -14.83 7.37 -10.96
C GLY A 39 -13.44 7.30 -11.60
N ALA A 40 -12.63 8.31 -11.33
CA ALA A 40 -11.31 8.44 -11.93
C ALA A 40 -10.35 7.31 -11.50
N ALA A 41 -9.76 6.61 -12.47
CA ALA A 41 -8.72 5.63 -12.27
C ALA A 41 -7.43 6.10 -12.95
N ILE A 42 -6.39 6.37 -12.16
CA ILE A 42 -5.10 6.85 -12.64
C ILE A 42 -4.04 5.80 -12.29
N GLU A 43 -3.56 5.07 -13.29
CA GLU A 43 -2.52 4.06 -13.06
C GLU A 43 -1.17 4.68 -12.71
N SER A 44 -0.77 5.68 -13.50
CA SER A 44 0.40 6.52 -13.23
C SER A 44 0.29 7.82 -14.03
N PHE A 45 0.51 8.94 -13.37
CA PHE A 45 0.49 10.24 -14.02
C PHE A 45 1.56 11.15 -13.43
N LYS A 46 2.35 11.74 -14.28
CA LYS A 46 3.42 12.65 -13.88
C LYS A 46 2.90 14.07 -13.78
N MET A 47 2.37 14.44 -12.62
CA MET A 47 1.78 15.76 -12.38
C MET A 47 2.75 16.93 -12.61
N ILE A 48 4.04 16.71 -12.43
CA ILE A 48 5.07 17.73 -12.66
C ILE A 48 6.15 17.16 -13.53
N SER A 49 6.44 17.83 -14.65
CA SER A 49 7.56 17.54 -15.51
C SER A 49 8.38 18.80 -15.74
N GLU A 50 9.69 18.74 -15.47
CA GLU A 50 10.60 19.89 -15.65
C GLU A 50 10.15 21.16 -14.91
N GLY A 51 9.50 21.00 -13.75
CA GLY A 51 8.98 22.11 -12.94
C GLY A 51 7.62 22.65 -13.38
N VAL A 52 7.03 22.12 -14.45
CA VAL A 52 5.70 22.52 -14.94
C VAL A 52 4.64 21.57 -14.41
N PHE A 53 3.61 22.13 -13.77
CA PHE A 53 2.46 21.37 -13.26
C PHE A 53 1.44 21.17 -14.41
N ASP A 54 1.10 19.93 -14.70
CA ASP A 54 0.16 19.55 -15.77
C ASP A 54 -1.28 19.52 -15.25
N GLU A 55 -1.88 20.70 -15.11
CA GLU A 55 -3.28 20.84 -14.70
C GLU A 55 -4.25 20.30 -15.75
N ALA A 56 -3.92 20.46 -17.03
CA ALA A 56 -4.79 19.99 -18.12
C ALA A 56 -4.89 18.47 -18.15
N GLY A 57 -3.78 17.77 -17.94
CA GLY A 57 -3.77 16.30 -17.80
C GLY A 57 -4.56 15.84 -16.59
N LEU A 58 -4.49 16.55 -15.46
CA LEU A 58 -5.30 16.24 -14.27
C LEU A 58 -6.79 16.45 -14.51
N ILE A 59 -7.19 17.54 -15.18
CA ILE A 59 -8.59 17.77 -15.56
C ILE A 59 -9.10 16.63 -16.44
N LYS A 60 -8.32 16.21 -17.42
CA LYS A 60 -8.66 15.08 -18.27
C LYS A 60 -8.93 13.82 -17.44
N HIS A 61 -8.01 13.44 -16.54
CA HIS A 61 -8.15 12.22 -15.74
C HIS A 61 -9.27 12.28 -14.69
N LEU A 62 -9.47 13.44 -14.06
CA LEU A 62 -10.45 13.56 -12.96
C LEU A 62 -11.86 13.93 -13.47
N TYR A 63 -11.97 14.54 -14.64
CA TYR A 63 -13.26 15.03 -15.14
C TYR A 63 -13.67 14.40 -16.46
N ASP A 64 -12.85 14.52 -17.52
CA ASP A 64 -13.24 14.11 -18.86
C ASP A 64 -13.31 12.58 -19.00
N ASP A 65 -12.29 11.86 -18.52
CA ASP A 65 -12.21 10.40 -18.64
C ASP A 65 -13.38 9.71 -17.90
N PRO A 66 -13.69 10.00 -16.63
CA PRO A 66 -14.84 9.42 -15.95
C PRO A 66 -16.19 9.81 -16.60
N ALA A 67 -16.34 11.06 -17.05
CA ALA A 67 -17.57 11.52 -17.69
C ALA A 67 -17.83 10.87 -19.05
N SER A 68 -16.85 10.21 -19.63
CA SER A 68 -17.01 9.49 -20.91
C SER A 68 -17.81 8.19 -20.81
N TYR A 69 -17.97 7.65 -19.60
CA TYR A 69 -18.70 6.40 -19.37
C TYR A 69 -20.21 6.65 -19.16
N PRO A 70 -21.08 5.76 -19.64
CA PRO A 70 -22.52 5.90 -19.51
C PRO A 70 -22.98 5.98 -18.04
N GLY A 71 -23.73 7.01 -17.69
CA GLY A 71 -24.27 7.21 -16.35
C GLY A 71 -23.25 7.71 -15.30
N CYS A 72 -22.01 7.96 -15.72
CA CYS A 72 -20.98 8.55 -14.87
C CYS A 72 -20.87 10.07 -15.08
N SER A 73 -20.34 10.74 -14.08
CA SER A 73 -19.88 12.12 -14.19
C SER A 73 -18.38 12.18 -13.92
N GLY A 74 -17.72 13.25 -14.39
CA GLY A 74 -16.43 13.65 -13.85
C GLY A 74 -16.58 14.05 -12.38
N THR A 75 -15.44 14.30 -11.72
CA THR A 75 -15.47 14.76 -10.34
C THR A 75 -16.36 15.98 -10.15
N ARG A 76 -17.12 16.01 -9.07
CA ARG A 76 -18.03 17.10 -8.70
C ARG A 76 -17.32 18.18 -7.89
N THR A 77 -16.06 17.93 -7.51
CA THR A 77 -15.22 18.78 -6.65
C THR A 77 -13.86 19.06 -7.29
N LEU A 78 -13.83 19.32 -8.61
CA LEU A 78 -12.59 19.44 -9.38
C LEU A 78 -11.63 20.50 -8.81
N THR A 79 -12.14 21.65 -8.38
CA THR A 79 -11.32 22.72 -7.81
C THR A 79 -10.62 22.26 -6.54
N GLU A 80 -11.33 21.56 -5.67
CA GLU A 80 -10.81 21.00 -4.42
C GLU A 80 -9.79 19.90 -4.72
N ASN A 81 -10.09 18.99 -5.65
CA ASN A 81 -9.15 17.95 -6.05
C ASN A 81 -7.81 18.52 -6.55
N ILE A 82 -7.87 19.55 -7.41
CA ILE A 82 -6.65 20.22 -7.91
C ILE A 82 -5.89 20.92 -6.77
N ALA A 83 -6.62 21.58 -5.85
CA ALA A 83 -6.01 22.24 -4.69
C ALA A 83 -5.32 21.22 -3.76
N ASP A 84 -5.95 20.08 -3.49
CA ASP A 84 -5.40 19.00 -2.67
C ASP A 84 -4.14 18.40 -3.30
N LEU A 85 -4.14 18.17 -4.62
CA LEU A 85 -2.97 17.68 -5.34
C LEU A 85 -1.81 18.67 -5.33
N LYS A 86 -2.11 19.98 -5.47
CA LYS A 86 -1.09 21.03 -5.30
C LYS A 86 -0.53 21.06 -3.88
N ALA A 87 -1.39 20.89 -2.86
CA ALA A 87 -0.97 20.78 -1.46
C ALA A 87 -0.12 19.53 -1.21
N ALA A 88 -0.47 18.41 -1.82
CA ALA A 88 0.30 17.17 -1.77
C ALA A 88 1.72 17.35 -2.35
N VAL A 89 1.83 18.03 -3.49
CA VAL A 89 3.13 18.39 -4.08
C VAL A 89 3.95 19.29 -3.14
N ALA A 90 3.33 20.32 -2.58
CA ALA A 90 3.99 21.23 -1.63
C ALA A 90 4.48 20.50 -0.37
N SER A 91 3.68 19.56 0.14
CA SER A 91 4.05 18.68 1.27
C SER A 91 5.27 17.84 0.96
N ASN A 92 5.31 17.18 -0.21
CA ASN A 92 6.47 16.40 -0.64
C ASN A 92 7.73 17.29 -0.79
N GLN A 93 7.59 18.47 -1.36
CA GLN A 93 8.70 19.42 -1.48
C GLN A 93 9.22 19.87 -0.11
N LYS A 94 8.32 20.07 0.86
CA LYS A 94 8.71 20.37 2.25
C LYS A 94 9.46 19.20 2.88
N GLY A 95 9.01 17.97 2.67
CA GLY A 95 9.68 16.74 3.11
C GLY A 95 11.10 16.64 2.56
N ILE A 96 11.30 16.89 1.26
CA ILE A 96 12.62 16.91 0.62
C ILE A 96 13.52 17.95 1.30
N THR A 97 13.00 19.16 1.55
CA THR A 97 13.75 20.23 2.19
C THR A 97 14.19 19.85 3.59
N LEU A 98 13.31 19.22 4.38
CA LEU A 98 13.61 18.79 5.76
C LEU A 98 14.64 17.66 5.78
N ILE A 99 14.54 16.66 4.88
CA ILE A 99 15.53 15.59 4.77
C ILE A 99 16.91 16.15 4.40
N ARG A 100 16.97 17.08 3.46
CA ARG A 100 18.23 17.76 3.08
C ARG A 100 18.83 18.54 4.24
N ALA A 101 18.01 19.23 5.05
CA ALA A 101 18.47 19.91 6.25
C ALA A 101 19.06 18.93 7.28
N LEU A 102 18.38 17.80 7.50
CA LEU A 102 18.83 16.74 8.40
C LEU A 102 20.18 16.15 7.95
N ILE A 103 20.33 15.86 6.65
CA ILE A 103 21.59 15.36 6.08
C ILE A 103 22.71 16.39 6.22
N LYS A 104 22.39 17.68 6.04
CA LYS A 104 23.37 18.74 6.22
C LYS A 104 23.86 18.87 7.67
N GLU A 105 22.98 18.63 8.64
CA GLU A 105 23.28 18.71 10.08
C GLU A 105 24.08 17.50 10.57
N PHE A 106 23.64 16.29 10.22
CA PHE A 106 24.16 15.03 10.80
C PHE A 106 25.01 14.21 9.84
N THR A 107 25.15 14.60 8.58
CA THR A 107 25.72 13.83 7.47
C THR A 107 24.88 12.62 7.02
N TRP A 108 25.01 12.23 5.75
CA TRP A 108 24.24 11.10 5.19
C TRP A 108 24.48 9.75 5.90
N PRO A 109 25.74 9.34 6.21
CA PRO A 109 25.96 8.05 6.90
C PRO A 109 25.28 7.98 8.26
N VAL A 110 25.23 9.08 9.01
CA VAL A 110 24.57 9.12 10.32
C VAL A 110 23.06 9.03 10.16
N VAL A 111 22.46 9.79 9.25
CA VAL A 111 21.01 9.73 8.96
C VAL A 111 20.62 8.31 8.55
N GLN A 112 21.37 7.69 7.65
CA GLN A 112 21.12 6.32 7.19
C GLN A 112 21.23 5.30 8.34
N LEU A 113 22.23 5.42 9.19
CA LEU A 113 22.40 4.56 10.36
C LEU A 113 21.18 4.64 11.29
N TYR A 114 20.73 5.85 11.62
CA TYR A 114 19.58 6.03 12.50
C TYR A 114 18.29 5.55 11.87
N MET A 115 18.09 5.71 10.57
CA MET A 115 16.94 5.17 9.86
C MET A 115 16.86 3.64 9.99
N HIS A 116 17.97 2.94 9.79
CA HIS A 116 18.02 1.49 10.00
C HIS A 116 17.81 1.11 11.47
N ALA A 117 18.46 1.82 12.39
CA ALA A 117 18.32 1.54 13.82
C ALA A 117 16.89 1.70 14.34
N ILE A 118 16.17 2.74 13.89
CA ILE A 118 14.76 2.93 14.23
C ILE A 118 13.90 1.77 13.71
N GLN A 119 14.16 1.32 12.49
CA GLN A 119 13.45 0.21 11.88
C GLN A 119 13.70 -1.12 12.60
N GLU A 120 14.95 -1.40 12.95
CA GLU A 120 15.31 -2.59 13.73
C GLU A 120 14.70 -2.57 15.13
N ASN A 121 14.71 -1.42 15.79
CA ASN A 121 14.12 -1.25 17.11
C ASN A 121 12.59 -1.51 17.06
N ALA A 122 11.89 -1.00 16.04
CA ALA A 122 10.47 -1.26 15.85
C ALA A 122 10.20 -2.75 15.57
N ALA A 123 10.97 -3.37 14.68
CA ALA A 123 10.85 -4.79 14.37
C ALA A 123 11.09 -5.67 15.61
N GLN A 124 12.08 -5.35 16.43
CA GLN A 124 12.35 -6.08 17.67
C GLN A 124 11.20 -5.93 18.69
N SER A 125 10.65 -4.73 18.82
CA SER A 125 9.51 -4.48 19.71
C SER A 125 8.29 -5.32 19.33
N VAL A 126 7.99 -5.47 18.04
CA VAL A 126 6.90 -6.34 17.56
C VAL A 126 7.21 -7.80 17.83
N ARG A 127 8.44 -8.27 17.57
CA ARG A 127 8.84 -9.66 17.89
C ARG A 127 8.69 -9.98 19.37
N ASP A 128 9.10 -9.06 20.23
CA ASP A 128 8.99 -9.24 21.69
C ASP A 128 7.52 -9.32 22.15
N LEU A 129 6.63 -8.58 21.51
CA LEU A 129 5.19 -8.72 21.75
C LEU A 129 4.66 -10.07 21.27
N LEU A 130 4.98 -10.46 20.04
CA LEU A 130 4.53 -11.74 19.47
C LEU A 130 4.98 -12.92 20.33
N LYS A 131 6.20 -12.88 20.89
CA LYS A 131 6.65 -13.87 21.88
C LYS A 131 5.77 -13.91 23.13
N GLN A 132 5.29 -12.76 23.62
CA GLN A 132 4.39 -12.72 24.76
C GLN A 132 3.03 -13.35 24.42
N PHE A 133 2.50 -13.16 23.22
CA PHE A 133 1.29 -13.83 22.75
C PHE A 133 1.52 -15.34 22.58
N ALA A 134 2.64 -15.73 21.97
CA ALA A 134 3.00 -17.13 21.80
C ALA A 134 3.12 -17.88 23.15
N ALA A 135 3.60 -17.20 24.20
CA ALA A 135 3.68 -17.78 25.54
C ALA A 135 2.31 -18.04 26.18
N LYS A 136 1.28 -17.27 25.78
CA LYS A 136 -0.10 -17.40 26.29
C LYS A 136 -0.96 -18.33 25.44
N SER A 137 -0.52 -18.67 24.23
CA SER A 137 -1.26 -19.51 23.28
C SER A 137 -0.69 -20.94 23.25
N GLU A 138 -1.55 -21.90 22.98
CA GLU A 138 -1.15 -23.29 22.80
C GLU A 138 -0.36 -23.46 21.50
N GLY A 139 0.88 -23.91 21.60
CA GLY A 139 1.75 -24.11 20.43
C GLY A 139 2.19 -22.85 19.69
N GLY A 140 1.86 -21.63 20.17
CA GLY A 140 2.14 -20.38 19.45
C GLY A 140 1.17 -20.14 18.28
N VAL A 141 0.01 -20.80 18.28
CA VAL A 141 -1.01 -20.69 17.21
C VAL A 141 -2.22 -19.93 17.71
N LEU A 142 -2.69 -18.97 16.93
CA LEU A 142 -3.95 -18.26 17.11
C LEU A 142 -4.79 -18.46 15.84
N GLN A 143 -6.11 -18.61 15.98
CA GLN A 143 -7.00 -18.80 14.85
C GLN A 143 -8.33 -18.11 15.10
N ALA A 144 -8.91 -17.52 14.07
CA ALA A 144 -10.23 -16.90 14.10
C ALA A 144 -10.92 -17.05 12.75
N THR A 145 -12.24 -17.14 12.80
CA THR A 145 -13.12 -17.10 11.64
C THR A 145 -14.20 -16.06 11.90
N GLU A 146 -14.36 -15.12 10.98
CA GLU A 146 -15.40 -14.10 10.99
C GLU A 146 -16.13 -14.10 9.67
N TYR A 147 -17.30 -13.47 9.60
CA TYR A 147 -18.12 -13.44 8.40
C TYR A 147 -18.51 -12.01 8.07
N ASN A 148 -18.53 -11.66 6.77
CA ASN A 148 -19.18 -10.44 6.32
C ASN A 148 -20.70 -10.59 6.32
N ASP A 149 -21.43 -9.51 6.01
CA ASP A 149 -22.89 -9.49 6.01
C ASP A 149 -23.51 -10.47 4.99
N ASP A 150 -22.78 -10.83 3.93
CA ASP A 150 -23.18 -11.78 2.91
C ASP A 150 -22.83 -13.24 3.28
N GLY A 151 -22.26 -13.46 4.46
CA GLY A 151 -21.90 -14.78 4.96
C GLY A 151 -20.60 -15.34 4.36
N ILE A 152 -19.78 -14.51 3.71
CA ILE A 152 -18.47 -14.91 3.20
C ILE A 152 -17.48 -14.99 4.39
N PRO A 153 -16.79 -16.13 4.60
CA PRO A 153 -15.87 -16.29 5.71
C PRO A 153 -14.57 -15.52 5.49
N PHE A 154 -14.05 -14.95 6.56
CA PHE A 154 -12.68 -14.49 6.70
C PHE A 154 -11.95 -15.41 7.66
N GLU A 155 -10.98 -16.13 7.16
CA GLU A 155 -10.15 -17.04 7.95
C GLU A 155 -8.81 -16.37 8.25
N LEU A 156 -8.35 -16.48 9.49
CA LEU A 156 -7.01 -16.05 9.87
C LEU A 156 -6.40 -17.08 10.83
N LYS A 157 -5.24 -17.58 10.48
CA LYS A 157 -4.39 -18.37 11.34
C LYS A 157 -3.04 -17.67 11.50
N ILE A 158 -2.65 -17.37 12.72
CA ILE A 158 -1.35 -16.78 13.04
C ILE A 158 -0.50 -17.86 13.69
N THR A 159 0.67 -18.15 13.14
CA THR A 159 1.65 -19.07 13.71
C THR A 159 2.89 -18.27 14.10
N ILE A 160 3.22 -18.26 15.38
CA ILE A 160 4.32 -17.46 15.94
C ILE A 160 5.44 -18.42 16.37
N ASP A 161 6.64 -18.15 15.88
CA ASP A 161 7.86 -18.80 16.39
C ASP A 161 8.20 -18.21 17.77
N LYS A 162 8.22 -19.05 18.79
CA LYS A 162 8.43 -18.63 20.18
C LYS A 162 9.84 -18.12 20.47
N ASP A 163 10.82 -18.58 19.70
CA ASP A 163 12.21 -18.23 19.90
C ASP A 163 12.59 -16.94 19.15
N SER A 164 12.23 -16.85 17.88
CA SER A 164 12.52 -15.66 17.06
C SER A 164 11.50 -14.54 17.23
N GLY A 165 10.23 -14.86 17.49
CA GLY A 165 9.11 -13.92 17.46
C GLY A 165 8.63 -13.61 16.03
N ASP A 166 9.12 -14.32 15.03
CA ASP A 166 8.59 -14.21 13.68
C ASP A 166 7.19 -14.84 13.61
N ALA A 167 6.34 -14.32 12.75
CA ALA A 167 4.97 -14.81 12.61
C ALA A 167 4.57 -14.96 11.14
N VAL A 168 3.73 -15.96 10.90
CA VAL A 168 3.04 -16.19 9.63
C VAL A 168 1.57 -15.90 9.84
N PHE A 169 1.00 -15.02 9.00
CA PHE A 169 -0.42 -14.71 8.93
C PHE A 169 -0.98 -15.42 7.69
N ASP A 170 -1.72 -16.47 7.92
CA ASP A 170 -2.29 -17.35 6.90
C ASP A 170 -3.79 -17.08 6.79
N PHE A 171 -4.23 -16.63 5.61
CA PHE A 171 -5.64 -16.35 5.30
C PHE A 171 -6.30 -17.45 4.47
N THR A 172 -5.64 -18.60 4.34
CA THR A 172 -6.19 -19.75 3.61
C THR A 172 -7.54 -20.18 4.19
N GLY A 173 -8.54 -20.34 3.32
CA GLY A 173 -9.92 -20.62 3.70
C GLY A 173 -10.83 -19.40 3.70
N THR A 174 -10.29 -18.18 3.59
CA THR A 174 -11.09 -16.99 3.31
C THR A 174 -11.87 -17.17 2.01
N GLY A 175 -13.12 -16.71 1.99
CA GLY A 175 -14.02 -16.87 0.87
C GLY A 175 -13.55 -16.23 -0.43
N PRO A 176 -14.22 -16.54 -1.55
CA PRO A 176 -13.84 -16.03 -2.87
C PRO A 176 -14.07 -14.52 -2.97
N GLU A 177 -13.44 -13.92 -3.98
CA GLU A 177 -13.66 -12.52 -4.36
C GLU A 177 -15.15 -12.23 -4.54
N HIS A 178 -15.64 -11.18 -3.88
CA HIS A 178 -17.01 -10.70 -4.00
C HIS A 178 -17.20 -9.99 -5.34
N SER A 179 -18.38 -10.12 -5.95
CA SER A 179 -18.68 -9.51 -7.26
C SER A 179 -18.82 -7.99 -7.25
N GLY A 180 -18.98 -7.38 -6.08
CA GLY A 180 -19.04 -5.93 -5.86
C GLY A 180 -17.70 -5.37 -5.35
N ASN A 181 -17.74 -4.17 -4.83
CA ASN A 181 -16.55 -3.43 -4.35
C ASN A 181 -16.16 -3.69 -2.88
N LEU A 182 -16.70 -4.72 -2.25
CA LEU A 182 -16.42 -5.07 -0.86
C LEU A 182 -15.17 -5.96 -0.68
N ASN A 183 -14.28 -5.96 -1.66
CA ASN A 183 -13.03 -6.69 -1.61
C ASN A 183 -11.91 -5.85 -1.00
N ALA A 184 -11.04 -6.49 -0.21
CA ALA A 184 -9.88 -5.83 0.38
C ALA A 184 -8.61 -6.16 -0.43
N PRO A 185 -7.92 -5.16 -1.00
CA PRO A 185 -6.62 -5.40 -1.59
C PRO A 185 -5.58 -5.80 -0.52
N PRO A 186 -4.48 -6.48 -0.87
CA PRO A 186 -3.46 -6.93 0.11
C PRO A 186 -2.96 -5.83 1.05
N THR A 187 -2.91 -4.57 0.58
CA THR A 187 -2.51 -3.43 1.40
C THR A 187 -3.45 -3.16 2.57
N CYS A 188 -4.74 -3.49 2.46
CA CYS A 188 -5.70 -3.40 3.57
C CYS A 188 -5.35 -4.43 4.65
N SER A 189 -5.06 -5.68 4.26
CA SER A 189 -4.67 -6.73 5.20
C SER A 189 -3.37 -6.37 5.92
N TYR A 190 -2.36 -5.86 5.22
CA TYR A 190 -1.13 -5.34 5.85
C TYR A 190 -1.42 -4.23 6.85
N SER A 191 -2.29 -3.28 6.48
CA SER A 191 -2.64 -2.16 7.36
C SER A 191 -3.38 -2.62 8.62
N VAL A 192 -4.32 -3.56 8.48
CA VAL A 192 -5.06 -4.12 9.62
C VAL A 192 -4.14 -4.86 10.57
N ILE A 193 -3.21 -5.68 10.07
CA ILE A 193 -2.21 -6.37 10.89
C ILE A 193 -1.39 -5.36 11.67
N MET A 194 -0.83 -4.33 11.00
CA MET A 194 -0.04 -3.29 11.66
C MET A 194 -0.82 -2.52 12.73
N VAL A 195 -2.08 -2.13 12.44
CA VAL A 195 -2.92 -1.39 13.39
C VAL A 195 -3.35 -2.27 14.56
N SER A 196 -3.62 -3.55 14.34
CA SER A 196 -3.99 -4.50 15.40
C SER A 196 -2.85 -4.70 16.38
N ASP A 197 -1.64 -4.84 15.90
CA ASP A 197 -0.44 -4.92 16.74
C ASP A 197 -0.26 -3.63 17.56
N VAL A 198 -0.45 -2.46 16.96
CA VAL A 198 -0.33 -1.16 17.64
C VAL A 198 -1.40 -0.95 18.70
N ASN A 199 -2.66 -1.28 18.43
CA ASN A 199 -3.76 -1.08 19.39
C ASN A 199 -3.60 -1.93 20.66
N GLN A 200 -2.98 -3.08 20.58
CA GLN A 200 -2.60 -3.85 21.75
C GLN A 200 -1.43 -3.19 22.54
N PHE A 201 -0.63 -2.36 21.87
CA PHE A 201 0.48 -1.60 22.45
C PHE A 201 0.10 -0.26 23.08
N THR A 202 -1.03 0.34 22.71
CA THR A 202 -1.37 1.72 23.10
C THR A 202 -1.55 1.94 24.60
N THR A 203 -1.45 0.92 25.40
CA THR A 203 -1.33 1.10 26.85
C THR A 203 0.08 1.44 27.32
N HIS A 204 1.13 1.30 26.50
CA HIS A 204 2.49 1.49 27.01
C HIS A 204 3.53 2.21 26.14
N ILE A 205 3.37 2.38 24.82
CA ILE A 205 4.39 3.10 24.03
C ILE A 205 3.75 3.81 22.83
N LEU A 206 3.44 5.10 22.99
CA LEU A 206 3.26 6.04 21.89
C LEU A 206 4.63 6.39 21.33
N THR A 207 5.07 5.78 20.24
CA THR A 207 6.15 6.32 19.42
C THR A 207 5.98 5.96 17.95
N ASP A 208 6.15 6.95 17.13
CA ASP A 208 5.86 7.14 15.72
C ASP A 208 6.67 6.28 14.71
N ASN A 209 7.13 5.09 15.04
CA ASN A 209 8.10 4.38 14.21
C ASN A 209 7.76 2.90 14.01
N ILE A 210 6.65 2.62 13.31
CA ILE A 210 6.36 1.24 12.92
C ILE A 210 6.85 1.00 11.50
N ARG A 211 7.86 0.16 11.37
CA ARG A 211 8.17 -0.52 10.12
C ARG A 211 7.28 -1.77 10.04
N PRO A 212 6.65 -2.06 8.90
CA PRO A 212 6.03 -3.36 8.73
C PRO A 212 7.12 -4.42 8.91
N VAL A 213 6.98 -5.24 9.93
CA VAL A 213 7.64 -6.53 9.95
C VAL A 213 7.17 -7.21 8.68
N LEU A 214 8.09 -7.69 7.85
CA LEU A 214 7.75 -8.34 6.60
C LEU A 214 7.07 -9.68 6.95
N PHE A 215 5.75 -9.65 7.04
CA PHE A 215 4.97 -10.87 7.18
C PHE A 215 4.92 -11.55 5.82
N ALA A 216 5.29 -12.81 5.77
CA ALA A 216 4.96 -13.64 4.64
C ALA A 216 3.45 -13.89 4.69
N ILE A 217 2.68 -13.23 3.86
CA ILE A 217 1.29 -13.60 3.63
C ILE A 217 1.35 -14.69 2.57
N ASP A 218 1.07 -15.91 2.99
CA ASP A 218 0.83 -17.01 2.07
C ASP A 218 -0.61 -16.86 1.55
N ASP A 219 -0.74 -16.38 0.34
CA ASP A 219 -2.01 -16.22 -0.36
C ASP A 219 -2.53 -17.54 -0.97
N GLY A 220 -1.91 -18.67 -0.65
CA GLY A 220 -2.30 -19.98 -1.16
C GLY A 220 -2.03 -20.18 -2.66
N HIS A 221 -1.43 -19.21 -3.35
CA HIS A 221 -1.18 -19.27 -4.79
C HIS A 221 0.23 -19.69 -5.18
N GLY A 222 1.00 -20.27 -4.24
CA GLY A 222 2.28 -20.95 -4.55
C GLY A 222 3.38 -20.04 -5.11
N HIS A 223 3.33 -18.74 -4.86
CA HIS A 223 4.45 -17.87 -5.20
C HIS A 223 5.58 -18.07 -4.18
N PRO A 224 6.82 -18.31 -4.63
CA PRO A 224 7.94 -18.44 -3.71
C PRO A 224 8.09 -17.14 -2.91
N PRO A 225 8.40 -17.22 -1.59
CA PRO A 225 8.61 -16.07 -0.75
C PRO A 225 9.66 -15.16 -1.39
N GLN A 226 9.36 -13.87 -1.49
CA GLN A 226 10.34 -12.89 -1.96
C GLN A 226 11.53 -12.87 -0.98
N PRO A 227 12.77 -12.85 -1.46
CA PRO A 227 13.94 -12.87 -0.58
C PRO A 227 13.91 -11.68 0.37
N ARG A 228 14.14 -11.95 1.65
CA ARG A 228 14.22 -10.94 2.71
C ARG A 228 15.24 -9.87 2.32
N LEU A 229 14.90 -8.61 2.46
CA LEU A 229 15.82 -7.50 2.16
C LEU A 229 17.14 -7.56 2.96
N SER A 230 17.16 -8.28 4.09
CA SER A 230 18.37 -8.51 4.89
C SER A 230 19.40 -9.42 4.21
N GLU A 231 18.98 -10.34 3.32
CA GLU A 231 19.90 -11.26 2.64
C GLU A 231 20.56 -10.61 1.41
N ALA A 232 19.92 -9.60 0.81
CA ALA A 232 20.47 -8.88 -0.32
C ALA A 232 21.70 -8.00 0.05
N HIS A 233 21.89 -7.69 1.34
CA HIS A 233 23.01 -6.87 1.80
C HIS A 233 24.29 -7.67 2.09
N GLN A 234 24.18 -9.00 2.24
CA GLN A 234 25.35 -9.86 2.50
C GLN A 234 25.94 -10.47 1.22
N SER A 235 25.27 -10.44 0.10
CA SER A 235 25.69 -11.12 -1.12
C SER A 235 26.35 -10.23 -2.18
N GLY A 236 26.80 -9.03 -1.88
CA GLY A 236 27.71 -8.22 -2.74
C GLY A 236 27.31 -8.11 -4.22
N VAL A 237 26.06 -8.34 -4.59
CA VAL A 237 25.60 -8.31 -5.97
C VAL A 237 25.28 -6.88 -6.38
N SER A 238 26.19 -6.28 -7.14
CA SER A 238 25.94 -5.05 -7.88
C SER A 238 24.74 -5.24 -8.81
N ARG A 239 23.60 -4.65 -8.47
CA ARG A 239 22.45 -4.61 -9.39
C ARG A 239 22.79 -3.68 -10.54
N GLN A 240 23.04 -4.24 -11.70
CA GLN A 240 22.98 -3.49 -12.94
C GLN A 240 21.57 -2.91 -13.08
N HIS A 241 21.52 -1.62 -13.31
CA HIS A 241 20.30 -0.84 -13.54
C HIS A 241 19.63 -1.36 -14.82
N ASN A 242 18.56 -2.15 -14.68
CA ASN A 242 17.70 -2.49 -15.81
C ASN A 242 16.52 -1.51 -15.76
N PRO A 243 16.41 -0.57 -16.69
CA PRO A 243 15.34 0.42 -16.73
C PRO A 243 13.95 -0.19 -16.97
N ASP A 244 13.88 -1.47 -17.38
CA ASP A 244 12.63 -2.16 -17.71
C ASP A 244 12.00 -2.93 -16.53
N ALA A 245 12.62 -2.90 -15.34
CA ALA A 245 12.12 -3.64 -14.17
C ALA A 245 10.86 -3.03 -13.51
N PHE A 246 10.40 -1.88 -13.98
CA PHE A 246 9.20 -1.21 -13.44
C PHE A 246 7.91 -1.49 -14.24
N THR A 247 8.01 -2.27 -15.32
CA THR A 247 6.86 -2.70 -16.12
C THR A 247 6.38 -4.11 -15.74
N GLY A 248 6.29 -4.39 -14.45
CA GLY A 248 5.60 -5.56 -13.92
C GLY A 248 4.08 -5.37 -14.01
N SER A 249 3.59 -5.09 -15.21
CA SER A 249 2.19 -5.19 -15.54
C SER A 249 1.76 -6.64 -15.36
N ARG A 250 1.02 -6.93 -14.33
CA ARG A 250 0.21 -8.13 -14.31
C ARG A 250 -0.95 -7.92 -15.25
N ASN A 251 -0.84 -8.48 -16.43
CA ASN A 251 -1.97 -8.78 -17.27
C ASN A 251 -2.94 -9.71 -16.51
N SER A 252 -3.90 -9.15 -15.82
CA SER A 252 -5.15 -9.86 -15.59
C SER A 252 -5.80 -9.99 -16.97
N ARG A 253 -5.77 -11.21 -17.50
CA ARG A 253 -6.45 -11.54 -18.74
C ARG A 253 -7.95 -11.33 -18.55
N MET A 254 -8.45 -10.19 -18.98
CA MET A 254 -9.86 -10.05 -19.27
C MET A 254 -10.17 -10.92 -20.49
N HIS A 255 -10.84 -12.03 -20.26
CA HIS A 255 -11.50 -12.75 -21.34
C HIS A 255 -12.69 -11.94 -21.83
N HIS A 256 -12.50 -11.17 -22.88
CA HIS A 256 -13.61 -10.71 -23.71
C HIS A 256 -14.31 -11.93 -24.32
N ARG A 257 -15.41 -12.35 -23.75
CA ARG A 257 -16.39 -13.17 -24.45
C ARG A 257 -17.23 -12.26 -25.32
N ASN A 258 -16.81 -12.12 -26.57
CA ASN A 258 -17.71 -11.72 -27.65
C ASN A 258 -18.80 -12.78 -27.79
N GLN A 259 -20.03 -12.48 -27.41
CA GLN A 259 -21.20 -13.19 -27.88
C GLN A 259 -21.98 -12.30 -28.83
N SER A 260 -21.64 -12.42 -30.11
CA SER A 260 -22.59 -12.15 -31.18
C SER A 260 -23.74 -13.12 -31.05
N LYS A 261 -24.96 -12.64 -30.90
CA LYS A 261 -26.16 -13.37 -31.32
C LYS A 261 -27.13 -12.43 -32.01
N ASN A 262 -27.23 -12.67 -33.31
CA ASN A 262 -28.38 -12.33 -34.14
C ASN A 262 -29.69 -12.87 -33.53
N ARG A 263 -30.63 -12.04 -33.39
CA ARG A 263 -32.01 -12.06 -33.97
C ARG A 263 -32.83 -11.00 -33.30
#